data_dd6eab6c5dc9c78e72c719a145c227f5
#
_entry.id   dd6eab6c5dc9c78e72c719a145c227f5
#
_cell.length_a   1.000
_cell.length_b   1.000
_cell.length_c   1.000
_cell.angle_alpha   90.00
_cell.angle_beta   90.00
_cell.angle_gamma   90.00
#
_symmetry.space_group_name_H-M   'P 1'
#
loop_
_entity.id
_entity.type
_entity.pdbx_description
1 polymer ?
#
loop_
_entity_poly.entity_id
_entity_poly.type
_entity_poly.pdbx_seq_one_letter_code
_entity_poly.pdbx_strand_id
1 'polypeptide(L)'
;RNPEDKHESYALVKDFLTGNNVIVTLVLEDDLDTPSKKVVIERDFKTGRSSLIRINGKDVTKKDFVAELESAIFPEVKTEMPSFRQIIAHNIRIDNLRLENTLKTLTMGKNEEYEALYLFMFGCPNDSAARKTQLAQELDTEKKYKRRMERNRSKNEYKAALSVIENDKKKLVERKHNLNIN
;
A
#
# COMPACT_ATOMS: atom_id res chain seq x y z
N ARG A 1 -25.70 -4.34 19.64
CA ARG A 1 -25.17 -5.72 19.53
C ARG A 1 -23.77 -5.74 20.08
N ASN A 2 -23.52 -6.67 21.01
CA ASN A 2 -22.24 -6.79 21.71
C ASN A 2 -21.15 -7.23 20.73
N PRO A 3 -19.91 -6.67 20.75
CA PRO A 3 -18.82 -7.12 19.89
C PRO A 3 -18.52 -8.63 20.00
N GLU A 4 -18.74 -9.22 21.16
CA GLU A 4 -18.58 -10.65 21.42
C GLU A 4 -19.56 -11.50 20.60
N ASP A 5 -20.83 -11.08 20.43
CA ASP A 5 -21.84 -11.78 19.64
C ASP A 5 -21.47 -11.89 18.16
N LYS A 6 -20.69 -10.94 17.64
CA LYS A 6 -20.20 -10.98 16.26
C LYS A 6 -19.12 -12.06 16.06
N HIS A 7 -18.23 -12.23 17.01
CA HIS A 7 -17.15 -13.21 16.94
C HIS A 7 -17.68 -14.64 16.99
N GLU A 8 -18.62 -14.92 17.89
CA GLU A 8 -19.27 -16.24 17.97
C GLU A 8 -20.05 -16.60 16.71
N SER A 9 -20.84 -15.67 16.16
CA SER A 9 -21.57 -15.92 14.92
C SER A 9 -20.65 -16.20 13.73
N TYR A 10 -19.51 -15.51 13.65
CA TYR A 10 -18.50 -15.77 12.61
C TYR A 10 -17.83 -17.13 12.79
N ALA A 11 -17.55 -17.57 14.01
CA ALA A 11 -16.97 -18.89 14.26
C ALA A 11 -17.90 -20.01 13.83
N LEU A 12 -19.17 -19.96 14.23
CA LEU A 12 -20.20 -20.94 13.85
C LEU A 12 -20.39 -21.01 12.33
N VAL A 13 -20.47 -19.86 11.65
CA VAL A 13 -20.58 -19.82 10.18
C VAL A 13 -19.35 -20.43 9.53
N LYS A 14 -18.15 -20.12 10.01
CA LYS A 14 -16.90 -20.67 9.48
C LYS A 14 -16.85 -22.19 9.66
N ASP A 15 -17.21 -22.69 10.83
CA ASP A 15 -17.21 -24.12 11.14
C ASP A 15 -18.23 -24.86 10.27
N PHE A 16 -19.42 -24.29 10.05
CA PHE A 16 -20.42 -24.83 9.15
C PHE A 16 -19.90 -24.89 7.70
N LEU A 17 -19.34 -23.79 7.18
CA LEU A 17 -18.81 -23.72 5.81
C LEU A 17 -17.67 -24.70 5.58
N THR A 18 -16.77 -24.84 6.58
CA THR A 18 -15.64 -25.77 6.50
C THR A 18 -16.08 -27.22 6.62
N GLY A 19 -16.99 -27.52 7.56
CA GLY A 19 -17.49 -28.88 7.80
C GLY A 19 -18.29 -29.43 6.64
N ASN A 20 -19.03 -28.58 5.93
CA ASN A 20 -19.83 -28.97 4.75
C ASN A 20 -19.08 -28.83 3.43
N ASN A 21 -17.78 -28.56 3.42
CA ASN A 21 -16.96 -28.38 2.22
C ASN A 21 -17.56 -27.38 1.21
N VAL A 22 -18.11 -26.27 1.71
CA VAL A 22 -18.75 -25.27 0.86
C VAL A 22 -17.71 -24.59 -0.03
N ILE A 23 -18.02 -24.52 -1.33
CA ILE A 23 -17.24 -23.79 -2.33
C ILE A 23 -18.08 -22.60 -2.78
N VAL A 24 -17.47 -21.41 -2.76
CA VAL A 24 -18.07 -20.20 -3.31
C VAL A 24 -17.46 -19.94 -4.67
N THR A 25 -18.32 -19.72 -5.65
CA THR A 25 -17.94 -19.36 -7.01
C THR A 25 -18.38 -17.91 -7.27
N LEU A 26 -17.41 -17.07 -7.65
CA LEU A 26 -17.65 -15.70 -8.11
C LEU A 26 -17.37 -15.65 -9.60
N VAL A 27 -18.32 -15.12 -10.36
CA VAL A 27 -18.18 -14.91 -11.79
C VAL A 27 -18.14 -13.40 -12.03
N LEU A 28 -17.07 -12.92 -12.68
CA LEU A 28 -16.91 -11.55 -13.13
C LEU A 28 -17.03 -11.54 -14.64
N GLU A 29 -17.83 -10.65 -15.16
CA GLU A 29 -18.08 -10.47 -16.61
C GLU A 29 -17.90 -9.00 -16.95
N ASP A 30 -17.40 -8.70 -18.14
CA ASP A 30 -17.17 -7.33 -18.61
C ASP A 30 -18.48 -6.64 -19.01
N ASP A 31 -19.49 -7.40 -19.44
CA ASP A 31 -20.82 -6.92 -19.75
C ASP A 31 -21.84 -7.95 -19.26
N LEU A 32 -22.97 -7.50 -18.70
CA LEU A 32 -24.02 -8.37 -18.18
C LEU A 32 -24.93 -8.93 -19.28
N ASP A 33 -25.12 -8.19 -20.36
CA ASP A 33 -26.02 -8.56 -21.44
C ASP A 33 -25.29 -9.37 -22.53
N THR A 34 -24.04 -8.98 -22.85
CA THR A 34 -23.23 -9.59 -23.91
C THR A 34 -21.78 -9.81 -23.43
N PRO A 35 -21.57 -10.75 -22.50
CA PRO A 35 -20.24 -10.94 -21.93
C PRO A 35 -19.23 -11.45 -22.96
N SER A 36 -18.15 -10.72 -23.16
CA SER A 36 -17.03 -11.09 -24.02
C SER A 36 -15.85 -11.67 -23.22
N LYS A 37 -15.71 -11.23 -21.98
CA LYS A 37 -14.69 -11.72 -21.05
C LYS A 37 -15.34 -12.20 -19.77
N LYS A 38 -14.86 -13.36 -19.29
CA LYS A 38 -15.36 -13.99 -18.07
C LYS A 38 -14.21 -14.47 -17.21
N VAL A 39 -14.22 -14.10 -15.95
CA VAL A 39 -13.28 -14.59 -14.93
C VAL A 39 -14.06 -15.33 -13.86
N VAL A 40 -13.78 -16.61 -13.68
CA VAL A 40 -14.43 -17.49 -12.70
C VAL A 40 -13.45 -17.73 -11.55
N ILE A 41 -13.85 -17.40 -10.33
CA ILE A 41 -13.07 -17.57 -9.12
C ILE A 41 -13.79 -18.55 -8.22
N GLU A 42 -13.14 -19.64 -7.83
CA GLU A 42 -13.67 -20.62 -6.90
C GLU A 42 -12.80 -20.68 -5.66
N ARG A 43 -13.43 -20.68 -4.50
CA ARG A 43 -12.74 -20.74 -3.21
C ARG A 43 -13.53 -21.52 -2.18
N ASP A 44 -12.84 -22.35 -1.40
CA ASP A 44 -13.35 -22.95 -0.18
C ASP A 44 -12.98 -22.14 1.06
N PHE A 45 -13.44 -22.58 2.23
CA PHE A 45 -13.16 -21.98 3.52
C PHE A 45 -12.12 -22.73 4.35
N LYS A 46 -11.49 -23.77 3.76
CA LYS A 46 -10.45 -24.53 4.44
C LYS A 46 -9.20 -23.70 4.65
N THR A 47 -8.45 -24.03 5.67
CA THR A 47 -7.19 -23.38 6.01
C THR A 47 -6.00 -24.30 5.69
N GLY A 48 -4.84 -23.71 5.42
CA GLY A 48 -3.61 -24.45 5.17
C GLY A 48 -3.47 -24.94 3.71
N ARG A 49 -2.78 -26.06 3.54
CA ARG A 49 -2.45 -26.61 2.22
C ARG A 49 -3.63 -27.25 1.49
N SER A 50 -4.69 -27.58 2.21
CA SER A 50 -5.90 -28.19 1.67
C SER A 50 -6.93 -27.17 1.15
N SER A 51 -6.63 -25.87 1.23
CA SER A 51 -7.55 -24.84 0.73
C SER A 51 -7.59 -24.85 -0.80
N LEU A 52 -8.81 -24.89 -1.35
CA LEU A 52 -9.04 -24.75 -2.77
C LEU A 52 -9.13 -23.29 -3.17
N ILE A 53 -8.31 -22.88 -4.13
CA ILE A 53 -8.41 -21.59 -4.79
C ILE A 53 -8.19 -21.83 -6.28
N ARG A 54 -9.16 -21.48 -7.12
CA ARG A 54 -9.07 -21.58 -8.57
C ARG A 54 -9.43 -20.30 -9.27
N ILE A 55 -8.77 -20.02 -10.37
CA ILE A 55 -9.09 -18.96 -11.30
C ILE A 55 -9.21 -19.58 -12.69
N ASN A 56 -10.38 -19.46 -13.32
CA ASN A 56 -10.70 -20.05 -14.62
C ASN A 56 -10.39 -21.56 -14.68
N GLY A 57 -10.71 -22.29 -13.60
CA GLY A 57 -10.47 -23.72 -13.48
C GLY A 57 -9.04 -24.15 -13.15
N LYS A 58 -8.07 -23.21 -13.11
CA LYS A 58 -6.67 -23.47 -12.74
C LYS A 58 -6.48 -23.32 -11.24
N ASP A 59 -5.86 -24.30 -10.59
CA ASP A 59 -5.50 -24.21 -9.17
C ASP A 59 -4.40 -23.18 -8.97
N VAL A 60 -4.60 -22.29 -7.98
CA VAL A 60 -3.70 -21.17 -7.68
C VAL A 60 -3.30 -21.22 -6.22
N THR A 61 -2.03 -20.92 -5.92
CA THR A 61 -1.59 -20.84 -4.53
C THR A 61 -2.10 -19.56 -3.86
N LYS A 62 -2.27 -19.59 -2.55
CA LYS A 62 -2.69 -18.41 -1.79
C LYS A 62 -1.72 -17.23 -1.97
N LYS A 63 -0.43 -17.52 -2.20
CA LYS A 63 0.61 -16.51 -2.42
C LYS A 63 0.45 -15.81 -3.77
N ASP A 64 0.15 -16.58 -4.80
CA ASP A 64 0.09 -16.09 -6.17
C ASP A 64 -1.31 -15.59 -6.57
N PHE A 65 -2.31 -15.84 -5.71
CA PHE A 65 -3.72 -15.54 -5.98
C PHE A 65 -3.97 -14.10 -6.44
N VAL A 66 -3.36 -13.12 -5.78
CA VAL A 66 -3.58 -11.70 -6.12
C VAL A 66 -2.98 -11.37 -7.48
N ALA A 67 -1.77 -11.86 -7.77
CA ALA A 67 -1.10 -11.60 -9.04
C ALA A 67 -1.80 -12.30 -10.22
N GLU A 68 -2.24 -13.54 -10.04
CA GLU A 68 -3.00 -14.29 -11.06
C GLU A 68 -4.37 -13.64 -11.31
N LEU A 69 -5.04 -13.17 -10.25
CA LEU A 69 -6.32 -12.47 -10.37
C LEU A 69 -6.18 -11.13 -11.07
N GLU A 70 -5.15 -10.35 -10.73
CA GLU A 70 -4.83 -9.09 -11.39
C GLU A 70 -4.57 -9.30 -12.88
N SER A 71 -3.78 -10.31 -13.24
CA SER A 71 -3.51 -10.66 -14.63
C SER A 71 -4.76 -11.14 -15.39
N ALA A 72 -5.70 -11.78 -14.70
CA ALA A 72 -6.95 -12.25 -15.32
C ALA A 72 -7.93 -11.10 -15.57
N ILE A 73 -7.99 -10.11 -14.68
CA ILE A 73 -8.93 -8.96 -14.78
C ILE A 73 -8.32 -7.84 -15.64
N PHE A 74 -7.02 -7.54 -15.45
CA PHE A 74 -6.31 -6.46 -16.13
C PHE A 74 -5.09 -6.98 -16.91
N PRO A 75 -5.25 -7.77 -17.98
CA PRO A 75 -4.13 -8.43 -18.66
C PRO A 75 -3.13 -7.45 -19.30
N GLU A 76 -3.58 -6.25 -19.63
CA GLU A 76 -2.74 -5.23 -20.32
C GLU A 76 -2.11 -4.23 -19.35
N VAL A 77 -2.52 -4.23 -18.08
CA VAL A 77 -2.09 -3.22 -17.12
C VAL A 77 -1.08 -3.81 -16.16
N LYS A 78 0.16 -3.35 -16.25
CA LYS A 78 1.21 -3.64 -15.27
C LYS A 78 1.58 -2.34 -14.56
N THR A 79 0.97 -2.07 -13.43
CA THR A 79 1.31 -0.91 -12.61
C THR A 79 1.66 -1.35 -11.20
N GLU A 80 2.71 -0.74 -10.65
CA GLU A 80 3.04 -0.94 -9.22
C GLU A 80 2.10 -0.15 -8.31
N MET A 81 1.52 0.94 -8.84
CA MET A 81 0.57 1.79 -8.11
C MET A 81 -0.52 2.33 -9.06
N PRO A 82 -1.80 2.27 -8.66
CA PRO A 82 -2.32 1.71 -7.40
C PRO A 82 -2.18 0.19 -7.35
N SER A 83 -2.12 -0.39 -6.16
CA SER A 83 -2.15 -1.86 -6.01
C SER A 83 -3.54 -2.40 -6.39
N PHE A 84 -3.58 -3.63 -6.88
CA PHE A 84 -4.85 -4.30 -7.20
C PHE A 84 -5.85 -4.25 -6.04
N ARG A 85 -5.39 -4.41 -4.80
CA ARG A 85 -6.26 -4.30 -3.61
C ARG A 85 -6.85 -2.92 -3.42
N GLN A 86 -6.12 -1.86 -3.74
CA GLN A 86 -6.64 -0.48 -3.68
C GLN A 86 -7.71 -0.26 -4.73
N ILE A 87 -7.52 -0.77 -5.95
CA ILE A 87 -8.51 -0.71 -7.03
C ILE A 87 -9.80 -1.40 -6.59
N ILE A 88 -9.71 -2.64 -6.11
CA ILE A 88 -10.88 -3.41 -5.65
C ILE A 88 -11.55 -2.73 -4.46
N ALA A 89 -10.79 -2.28 -3.46
CA ALA A 89 -11.33 -1.64 -2.26
C ALA A 89 -12.03 -0.31 -2.55
N HIS A 90 -11.62 0.39 -3.61
CA HIS A 90 -12.26 1.62 -4.05
C HIS A 90 -13.58 1.35 -4.78
N ASN A 91 -13.63 0.32 -5.62
CA ASN A 91 -14.80 0.01 -6.45
C ASN A 91 -15.83 -0.84 -5.71
N ILE A 92 -15.39 -1.78 -4.86
CA ILE A 92 -16.31 -2.62 -4.06
C ILE A 92 -16.43 -2.04 -2.65
N ARG A 93 -17.54 -1.38 -2.40
CA ARG A 93 -17.83 -0.69 -1.13
C ARG A 93 -18.71 -1.55 -0.26
N ILE A 94 -18.14 -2.16 0.77
CA ILE A 94 -18.83 -3.14 1.62
C ILE A 94 -19.30 -2.52 2.94
N ASP A 95 -18.65 -1.48 3.44
CA ASP A 95 -18.93 -0.87 4.73
C ASP A 95 -19.50 0.56 4.60
N ASN A 96 -20.24 1.00 5.62
CA ASN A 96 -20.88 2.30 5.66
C ASN A 96 -19.89 3.46 5.51
N LEU A 97 -18.70 3.37 6.10
CA LEU A 97 -17.67 4.40 5.98
C LEU A 97 -17.25 4.65 4.52
N ARG A 98 -17.17 3.58 3.73
CA ARG A 98 -16.83 3.66 2.30
C ARG A 98 -18.02 4.09 1.45
N LEU A 99 -19.24 3.79 1.87
CA LEU A 99 -20.45 4.24 1.20
C LEU A 99 -20.67 5.76 1.38
N GLU A 100 -20.36 6.28 2.56
CA GLU A 100 -20.50 7.71 2.87
C GLU A 100 -19.38 8.56 2.24
N ASN A 101 -18.16 8.00 2.09
CA ASN A 101 -17.01 8.69 1.52
C ASN A 101 -16.74 8.24 0.08
N THR A 102 -17.35 8.92 -0.89
CA THR A 102 -17.20 8.57 -2.32
C THR A 102 -15.78 8.77 -2.85
N LEU A 103 -15.05 9.76 -2.35
CA LEU A 103 -13.71 10.09 -2.82
C LEU A 103 -12.59 9.45 -2.00
N LYS A 104 -12.79 9.24 -0.70
CA LYS A 104 -11.79 8.67 0.21
C LYS A 104 -12.23 7.33 0.76
N THR A 105 -12.13 6.30 -0.04
CA THR A 105 -12.59 4.93 0.29
C THR A 105 -11.54 4.05 0.95
N LEU A 106 -10.25 4.43 0.87
CA LEU A 106 -9.16 3.70 1.50
C LEU A 106 -8.99 4.18 2.96
N THR A 107 -9.04 3.27 3.91
CA THR A 107 -9.07 3.59 5.36
C THR A 107 -7.85 4.39 5.83
N MET A 108 -6.69 4.22 5.20
CA MET A 108 -5.42 4.89 5.56
C MET A 108 -4.67 5.39 4.32
N GLY A 109 -5.38 5.69 3.25
CA GLY A 109 -4.77 6.11 1.98
C GLY A 109 -4.15 7.52 2.08
N LYS A 110 -2.93 7.66 1.58
CA LYS A 110 -2.25 8.94 1.40
C LYS A 110 -2.74 9.63 0.12
N ASN A 111 -2.51 10.94 0.01
CA ASN A 111 -2.94 11.69 -1.18
C ASN A 111 -2.31 11.18 -2.47
N GLU A 112 -1.04 10.76 -2.42
CA GLU A 112 -0.31 10.19 -3.55
C GLU A 112 -0.92 8.87 -4.03
N GLU A 113 -1.43 8.07 -3.11
CA GLU A 113 -2.12 6.81 -3.43
C GLU A 113 -3.48 7.05 -4.09
N TYR A 114 -4.22 8.06 -3.63
CA TYR A 114 -5.46 8.48 -4.28
C TYR A 114 -5.22 9.07 -5.65
N GLU A 115 -4.18 9.89 -5.81
CA GLU A 115 -3.80 10.43 -7.12
C GLU A 115 -3.50 9.30 -8.11
N ALA A 116 -2.68 8.33 -7.70
CA ALA A 116 -2.37 7.16 -8.50
C ALA A 116 -3.63 6.36 -8.88
N LEU A 117 -4.54 6.17 -7.91
CA LEU A 117 -5.78 5.44 -8.11
C LEU A 117 -6.69 6.15 -9.13
N TYR A 118 -6.87 7.47 -9.00
CA TYR A 118 -7.70 8.22 -9.95
C TYR A 118 -7.10 8.31 -11.34
N LEU A 119 -5.78 8.53 -11.46
CA LEU A 119 -5.11 8.49 -12.75
C LEU A 119 -5.31 7.14 -13.44
N PHE A 120 -5.17 6.06 -12.70
CA PHE A 120 -5.44 4.71 -13.21
C PHE A 120 -6.89 4.57 -13.69
N MET A 121 -7.88 5.00 -12.90
CA MET A 121 -9.30 4.87 -13.23
C MET A 121 -9.70 5.71 -14.46
N PHE A 122 -9.03 6.83 -14.68
CA PHE A 122 -9.24 7.67 -15.87
C PHE A 122 -8.39 7.24 -17.08
N GLY A 123 -7.63 6.16 -16.97
CA GLY A 123 -6.76 5.70 -18.05
C GLY A 123 -5.59 6.65 -18.35
N CYS A 124 -5.21 7.47 -17.37
CA CYS A 124 -4.09 8.41 -17.53
C CYS A 124 -2.74 7.70 -17.26
N PRO A 125 -1.65 8.08 -17.95
CA PRO A 125 -0.31 7.56 -17.68
C PRO A 125 0.10 7.82 -16.24
N ASN A 126 0.63 6.80 -15.56
CA ASN A 126 0.98 6.85 -14.13
C ASN A 126 2.35 6.22 -13.82
N ASP A 127 3.29 6.28 -14.76
CA ASP A 127 4.59 5.60 -14.66
C ASP A 127 5.46 6.11 -13.50
N SER A 128 5.22 7.33 -13.04
CA SER A 128 5.99 7.95 -11.95
C SER A 128 5.37 7.82 -10.55
N ALA A 129 4.19 7.20 -10.41
CA ALA A 129 3.46 7.15 -9.13
C ALA A 129 4.25 6.45 -8.02
N ALA A 130 4.86 5.31 -8.31
CA ALA A 130 5.67 4.57 -7.33
C ALA A 130 6.85 5.44 -6.86
N ARG A 131 7.55 6.11 -7.77
CA ARG A 131 8.67 7.00 -7.45
C ARG A 131 8.21 8.22 -6.64
N LYS A 132 7.09 8.83 -7.00
CA LYS A 132 6.49 9.95 -6.25
C LYS A 132 6.16 9.55 -4.82
N THR A 133 5.56 8.38 -4.62
CA THR A 133 5.22 7.85 -3.29
C THR A 133 6.48 7.58 -2.47
N GLN A 134 7.52 7.00 -3.07
CA GLN A 134 8.81 6.79 -2.41
C GLN A 134 9.43 8.11 -1.95
N LEU A 135 9.51 9.10 -2.84
CA LEU A 135 10.07 10.42 -2.52
C LEU A 135 9.27 11.14 -1.42
N ALA A 136 7.95 11.01 -1.42
CA ALA A 136 7.11 11.57 -0.36
C ALA A 136 7.40 10.92 1.02
N GLN A 137 7.67 9.61 1.05
CA GLN A 137 8.05 8.90 2.28
C GLN A 137 9.45 9.30 2.76
N GLU A 138 10.41 9.41 1.85
CA GLU A 138 11.76 9.89 2.16
C GLU A 138 11.71 11.31 2.75
N LEU A 139 10.96 12.22 2.10
CA LEU A 139 10.78 13.59 2.56
C LEU A 139 10.12 13.67 3.96
N ASP A 140 9.11 12.85 4.23
CA ASP A 140 8.47 12.80 5.56
C ASP A 140 9.46 12.30 6.64
N THR A 141 10.27 11.31 6.30
CA THR A 141 11.33 10.79 7.18
C THR A 141 12.36 11.87 7.51
N GLU A 142 12.84 12.57 6.49
CA GLU A 142 13.81 13.68 6.66
C GLU A 142 13.20 14.84 7.48
N LYS A 143 11.95 15.21 7.25
CA LYS A 143 11.23 16.20 8.06
C LYS A 143 11.11 15.77 9.53
N LYS A 144 10.82 14.50 9.79
CA LYS A 144 10.77 13.96 11.16
C LYS A 144 12.15 13.97 11.83
N TYR A 145 13.20 13.61 11.08
CA TYR A 145 14.58 13.68 11.56
C TYR A 145 14.96 15.11 11.91
N LYS A 146 14.72 16.06 11.00
CA LYS A 146 14.98 17.49 11.24
C LYS A 146 14.27 18.00 12.49
N ARG A 147 12.96 17.71 12.65
CA ARG A 147 12.19 18.10 13.85
C ARG A 147 12.77 17.50 15.14
N ARG A 148 13.26 16.26 15.09
CA ARG A 148 13.90 15.60 16.23
C ARG A 148 15.20 16.27 16.60
N MET A 149 16.00 16.63 15.61
CA MET A 149 17.24 17.39 15.81
C MET A 149 16.96 18.79 16.39
N GLU A 150 15.96 19.50 15.87
CA GLU A 150 15.56 20.82 16.35
C GLU A 150 15.03 20.81 17.80
N ARG A 151 14.40 19.71 18.23
CA ARG A 151 13.97 19.53 19.64
C ARG A 151 15.13 19.29 20.58
N ASN A 152 16.14 18.56 20.14
CA ASN A 152 17.26 18.15 21.00
C ASN A 152 18.32 19.25 21.18
N ARG A 153 18.37 20.23 20.25
CA ARG A 153 19.23 21.41 20.37
C ARG A 153 18.52 22.62 19.79
N SER A 154 18.57 23.73 20.50
CA SER A 154 18.06 25.00 19.97
C SER A 154 18.86 25.41 18.73
N LYS A 155 18.23 26.08 17.78
CA LYS A 155 18.91 26.62 16.58
C LYS A 155 20.16 27.45 16.93
N ASN A 156 20.16 28.09 18.10
CA ASN A 156 21.26 28.87 18.59
C ASN A 156 22.44 28.03 19.06
N GLU A 157 22.20 26.86 19.68
CA GLU A 157 23.27 25.92 20.05
C GLU A 157 23.98 25.34 18.83
N TYR A 158 23.23 25.05 17.74
CA TYR A 158 23.85 24.63 16.47
C TYR A 158 24.71 25.74 15.86
N LYS A 159 24.24 27.00 15.87
CA LYS A 159 25.03 28.14 15.39
C LYS A 159 26.29 28.34 16.21
N ALA A 160 26.18 28.22 17.54
CA ALA A 160 27.33 28.31 18.43
C ALA A 160 28.33 27.16 18.17
N ALA A 161 27.87 25.94 18.03
CA ALA A 161 28.75 24.80 17.71
C ALA A 161 29.42 24.95 16.33
N LEU A 162 28.71 25.43 15.31
CA LEU A 162 29.28 25.71 13.99
C LEU A 162 30.35 26.80 14.06
N SER A 163 30.13 27.90 14.78
CA SER A 163 31.11 28.99 14.93
C SER A 163 32.40 28.51 15.62
N VAL A 164 32.29 27.62 16.61
CA VAL A 164 33.46 26.99 17.25
C VAL A 164 34.23 26.13 16.26
N ILE A 165 33.53 25.24 15.51
CA ILE A 165 34.16 24.37 14.51
C ILE A 165 34.86 25.22 13.42
N GLU A 166 34.23 26.27 12.93
CA GLU A 166 34.81 27.16 11.93
C GLU A 166 36.07 27.87 12.44
N ASN A 167 36.07 28.34 13.72
CA ASN A 167 37.23 28.95 14.34
C ASN A 167 38.38 27.91 14.51
N ASP A 168 38.08 26.70 14.93
CA ASP A 168 39.09 25.66 15.07
C ASP A 168 39.67 25.25 13.70
N LYS A 169 38.86 25.20 12.68
CA LYS A 169 39.28 24.96 11.28
C LYS A 169 40.24 26.08 10.84
N LYS A 170 39.94 27.36 11.09
CA LYS A 170 40.82 28.46 10.75
C LYS A 170 42.18 28.34 11.46
N LYS A 171 42.20 28.09 12.77
CA LYS A 171 43.41 27.85 13.53
C LYS A 171 44.27 26.69 12.99
N LEU A 172 43.63 25.59 12.58
CA LEU A 172 44.32 24.44 11.99
C LEU A 172 44.92 24.79 10.63
N VAL A 173 44.23 25.54 9.80
CA VAL A 173 44.74 26.00 8.50
C VAL A 173 45.94 26.94 8.69
N GLU A 174 45.88 27.89 9.63
CA GLU A 174 46.99 28.76 9.97
C GLU A 174 48.21 27.96 10.47
N ARG A 175 48.01 27.00 11.36
CA ARG A 175 49.09 26.11 11.83
C ARG A 175 49.73 25.29 10.69
N LYS A 176 48.88 24.76 9.79
CA LYS A 176 49.39 24.05 8.62
C LYS A 176 50.19 24.94 7.70
N HIS A 177 49.77 26.20 7.51
CA HIS A 177 50.49 27.17 6.70
C HIS A 177 51.88 27.46 7.31
N ASN A 178 51.91 27.69 8.62
CA ASN A 178 53.15 28.00 9.34
C ASN A 178 54.13 26.79 9.37
N LEU A 179 53.64 25.56 9.33
CA LEU A 179 54.47 24.36 9.22
C LEU A 179 55.05 24.11 7.81
N ASN A 180 54.43 24.66 6.79
CA ASN A 180 54.92 24.54 5.40
C ASN A 180 55.88 25.68 4.98
N ILE A 181 56.19 26.63 5.87
CA ILE A 181 57.10 27.72 5.61
C ILE A 181 58.52 27.48 6.25
N ASN A 182 58.63 26.42 7.08
CA ASN A 182 59.91 25.95 7.60
C ASN A 182 60.33 24.67 6.85
#